data_5839e22af6a56a4c187869e595a90008
#
_entry.id   5839e22af6a56a4c187869e595a90008
#
_cell.length_a   1.000
_cell.length_b   1.000
_cell.length_c   1.000
_cell.angle_alpha   90.00
_cell.angle_beta   90.00
_cell.angle_gamma   90.00
#
_symmetry.space_group_name_H-M   'P 1'
#
loop_
_entity.id
_entity.type
_entity.pdbx_description
1 polymer ?
#
loop_
_entity_poly.entity_id
_entity_poly.type
_entity_poly.pdbx_seq_one_letter_code
_entity_poly.pdbx_strand_id
1 'polypeptide(L)'
;DFPVGMDEHDERVYAKAAENFQLFQDKGWLVQDNKENYYIYAQTMNGKTQYGLVVGAYVPDYMNGIIKKHELTRRDKEEDRMKHVRVNNANIEPVFFAYPDNEKLDVIIKKYTANKPVYDFIAPGDGFGHTFWIVDQDADIATITAEFAKMSALYIADGHHRSAAAALVGAEKAKQNPNHRGDEEYNYFMAVCFPANQLTIIDYNRVVKDLNGLTPEQFLAALDKNFIVEEKGADIYKPSGLHNFSLYLGGKWYSLTAKAGTYNDNDPIGVLDVTISSNLILDEVLGIKDLRSDKRIDFVGGIRGLGELKKRVDSGEMKVALALYPVSVSYTHLRAHETGRN
;
A
#
# COMPACT_ATOMS: atom_id res chain seq x y z
N ASP A 1 25.78 -1.53 -10.14
CA ASP A 1 25.05 -1.77 -11.39
C ASP A 1 25.15 -3.24 -11.75
N PHE A 2 24.03 -3.84 -12.14
CA PHE A 2 23.96 -5.22 -12.58
C PHE A 2 24.05 -5.29 -14.11
N PRO A 3 24.55 -6.41 -14.67
CA PRO A 3 24.57 -6.60 -16.11
C PRO A 3 23.18 -6.50 -16.72
N VAL A 4 23.09 -5.94 -17.93
CA VAL A 4 21.83 -5.87 -18.69
C VAL A 4 21.32 -7.28 -18.93
N GLY A 5 20.04 -7.53 -18.65
CA GLY A 5 19.41 -8.85 -18.78
C GLY A 5 19.58 -9.80 -17.60
N MET A 6 20.17 -9.35 -16.51
CA MET A 6 20.19 -10.11 -15.26
C MET A 6 18.80 -10.16 -14.65
N ASP A 7 18.39 -11.33 -14.17
CA ASP A 7 17.14 -11.52 -13.45
C ASP A 7 17.15 -10.69 -12.15
N GLU A 8 16.08 -9.92 -11.91
CA GLU A 8 15.92 -9.13 -10.67
C GLU A 8 15.87 -10.01 -9.41
N HIS A 9 15.60 -11.31 -9.56
CA HIS A 9 15.59 -12.30 -8.47
C HIS A 9 16.86 -13.17 -8.40
N ASP A 10 17.92 -12.79 -9.13
CA ASP A 10 19.22 -13.48 -9.04
C ASP A 10 19.82 -13.34 -7.62
N GLU A 11 20.44 -14.41 -7.12
CA GLU A 11 21.05 -14.43 -5.78
C GLU A 11 22.05 -13.28 -5.53
N ARG A 12 22.73 -12.84 -6.59
CA ARG A 12 23.69 -11.72 -6.53
C ARG A 12 23.03 -10.39 -6.19
N VAL A 13 21.74 -10.21 -6.51
CA VAL A 13 20.97 -9.00 -6.16
C VAL A 13 20.80 -8.91 -4.64
N TYR A 14 20.42 -9.99 -4.01
CA TYR A 14 20.24 -10.08 -2.56
C TYR A 14 21.57 -9.96 -1.82
N ALA A 15 22.62 -10.64 -2.31
CA ALA A 15 23.96 -10.53 -1.75
C ALA A 15 24.49 -9.09 -1.82
N LYS A 16 24.26 -8.39 -2.94
CA LYS A 16 24.66 -6.98 -3.11
C LYS A 16 23.88 -6.03 -2.19
N ALA A 17 22.62 -6.31 -1.95
CA ALA A 17 21.81 -5.54 -0.99
C ALA A 17 22.41 -5.65 0.43
N ALA A 18 22.76 -6.85 0.87
CA ALA A 18 23.40 -7.06 2.17
C ALA A 18 24.78 -6.39 2.28
N GLU A 19 25.61 -6.50 1.23
CA GLU A 19 26.90 -5.82 1.15
C GLU A 19 26.73 -4.30 1.28
N ASN A 20 25.81 -3.71 0.54
CA ASN A 20 25.56 -2.28 0.58
C ASN A 20 25.02 -1.83 1.94
N PHE A 21 24.14 -2.62 2.56
CA PHE A 21 23.62 -2.31 3.88
C PHE A 21 24.72 -2.29 4.94
N GLN A 22 25.65 -3.25 4.87
CA GLN A 22 26.84 -3.25 5.75
C GLN A 22 27.75 -2.07 5.46
N LEU A 23 28.02 -1.78 4.18
CA LEU A 23 28.84 -0.64 3.74
C LEU A 23 28.31 0.70 4.27
N PHE A 24 27.00 0.90 4.28
CA PHE A 24 26.37 2.13 4.76
C PHE A 24 26.58 2.32 6.26
N GLN A 25 26.59 1.23 7.03
CA GLN A 25 26.93 1.24 8.46
C GLN A 25 28.42 1.53 8.67
N ASP A 26 29.30 0.85 7.95
CA ASP A 26 30.75 1.02 8.06
C ASP A 26 31.18 2.45 7.70
N LYS A 27 30.48 3.09 6.79
CA LYS A 27 30.70 4.48 6.40
C LYS A 27 30.06 5.51 7.33
N GLY A 28 29.32 5.07 8.33
CA GLY A 28 28.57 5.95 9.23
C GLY A 28 27.44 6.74 8.55
N TRP A 29 26.95 6.27 7.39
CA TRP A 29 25.78 6.84 6.73
C TRP A 29 24.48 6.39 7.40
N LEU A 30 24.49 5.19 7.97
CA LEU A 30 23.46 4.69 8.85
C LEU A 30 24.06 4.56 10.25
N VAL A 31 23.42 5.21 11.21
CA VAL A 31 23.85 5.24 12.61
C VAL A 31 22.66 4.85 13.48
N GLN A 32 22.90 4.00 14.46
CA GLN A 32 21.90 3.65 15.46
C GLN A 32 21.92 4.65 16.60
N ASP A 33 20.77 5.15 17.01
CA ASP A 33 20.63 6.02 18.17
C ASP A 33 20.96 5.25 19.46
N ASN A 34 21.46 5.97 20.47
CA ASN A 34 21.85 5.38 21.76
C ASN A 34 20.64 5.06 22.66
N LYS A 35 19.45 5.47 22.27
CA LYS A 35 18.22 5.34 23.04
C LYS A 35 17.07 4.94 22.10
N GLU A 36 16.15 4.18 22.63
CA GLU A 36 14.90 3.88 21.93
C GLU A 36 14.03 5.15 21.90
N ASN A 37 13.83 5.68 20.73
CA ASN A 37 13.03 6.88 20.46
C ASN A 37 11.86 6.53 19.55
N TYR A 38 10.83 7.38 19.56
CA TYR A 38 9.95 7.53 18.40
C TYR A 38 10.49 8.64 17.51
N TYR A 39 9.98 8.69 16.28
CA TYR A 39 10.34 9.72 15.33
C TYR A 39 9.08 10.27 14.67
N ILE A 40 9.16 11.49 14.17
CA ILE A 40 8.13 12.08 13.33
C ILE A 40 8.70 12.22 11.93
N TYR A 41 8.01 11.68 10.96
CA TYR A 41 8.32 11.82 9.55
C TYR A 41 7.19 12.58 8.86
N ALA A 42 7.56 13.66 8.15
CA ALA A 42 6.64 14.39 7.32
C ALA A 42 6.99 14.18 5.85
N GLN A 43 5.98 13.84 5.07
CA GLN A 43 6.07 13.73 3.62
C GLN A 43 5.23 14.83 2.98
N THR A 44 5.85 15.62 2.10
CA THR A 44 5.17 16.65 1.33
C THR A 44 5.09 16.26 -0.13
N MET A 45 3.87 16.14 -0.64
CA MET A 45 3.57 15.74 -2.01
C MET A 45 2.45 16.64 -2.54
N ASN A 46 2.65 17.23 -3.73
CA ASN A 46 1.67 18.11 -4.39
C ASN A 46 1.17 19.24 -3.46
N GLY A 47 2.06 19.83 -2.67
CA GLY A 47 1.73 20.92 -1.73
C GLY A 47 1.01 20.50 -0.46
N LYS A 48 0.75 19.18 -0.27
CA LYS A 48 0.15 18.64 0.96
C LYS A 48 1.20 17.91 1.79
N THR A 49 1.29 18.25 3.07
CA THR A 49 2.18 17.58 4.04
C THR A 49 1.39 16.65 4.94
N GLN A 50 1.89 15.44 5.12
CA GLN A 50 1.37 14.44 6.05
C GLN A 50 2.42 14.18 7.11
N TYR A 51 2.01 14.15 8.39
CA TYR A 51 2.88 13.90 9.54
C TYR A 51 2.56 12.55 10.15
N GLY A 52 3.55 11.68 10.25
CA GLY A 52 3.40 10.34 10.81
C GLY A 52 4.41 10.06 11.92
N LEU A 53 4.03 9.16 12.82
CA LEU A 53 4.90 8.62 13.87
C LEU A 53 5.60 7.37 13.38
N VAL A 54 6.93 7.35 13.43
CA VAL A 54 7.75 6.19 13.08
C VAL A 54 7.89 5.31 14.31
N VAL A 55 7.48 4.07 14.18
CA VAL A 55 7.39 3.10 15.28
C VAL A 55 7.91 1.72 14.85
N GLY A 56 8.24 0.88 15.83
CA GLY A 56 8.38 -0.56 15.64
C GLY A 56 7.01 -1.23 15.77
N ALA A 57 6.41 -1.63 14.66
CA ALA A 57 5.16 -2.38 14.66
C ALA A 57 5.41 -3.83 15.07
N TYR A 58 4.52 -4.39 15.91
CA TYR A 58 4.71 -5.70 16.51
C TYR A 58 4.20 -6.83 15.61
N VAL A 59 5.05 -7.78 15.30
CA VAL A 59 4.74 -8.91 14.41
C VAL A 59 3.51 -9.70 14.86
N PRO A 60 3.33 -10.04 16.15
CA PRO A 60 2.12 -10.72 16.61
C PRO A 60 0.84 -9.92 16.36
N ASP A 61 0.86 -8.60 16.38
CA ASP A 61 -0.32 -7.76 16.08
C ASP A 61 -0.75 -7.90 14.61
N TYR A 62 0.22 -8.10 13.70
CA TYR A 62 -0.08 -8.44 12.30
C TYR A 62 -0.67 -9.86 12.20
N MET A 63 -0.05 -10.83 12.84
CA MET A 63 -0.47 -12.24 12.78
C MET A 63 -1.86 -12.47 13.40
N ASN A 64 -2.19 -11.73 14.46
CA ASN A 64 -3.46 -11.80 15.17
C ASN A 64 -4.57 -10.90 14.60
N GLY A 65 -4.27 -10.14 13.53
CA GLY A 65 -5.26 -9.30 12.85
C GLY A 65 -5.61 -7.99 13.58
N ILE A 66 -4.79 -7.54 14.52
CA ILE A 66 -4.86 -6.18 15.09
C ILE A 66 -4.45 -5.17 14.02
N ILE A 67 -3.40 -5.48 13.24
CA ILE A 67 -3.04 -4.74 12.03
C ILE A 67 -3.89 -5.25 10.88
N LYS A 68 -4.85 -4.44 10.45
CA LYS A 68 -5.86 -4.78 9.44
C LYS A 68 -5.34 -4.64 8.03
N LYS A 69 -5.66 -5.62 7.20
CA LYS A 69 -5.33 -5.70 5.76
C LYS A 69 -6.60 -5.47 4.93
N HIS A 70 -6.46 -4.80 3.80
CA HIS A 70 -7.54 -4.64 2.82
C HIS A 70 -7.16 -5.15 1.42
N GLU A 71 -5.92 -5.64 1.25
CA GLU A 71 -5.43 -6.25 0.01
C GLU A 71 -4.85 -7.64 0.28
N LEU A 72 -5.02 -8.53 -0.69
CA LEU A 72 -4.33 -9.81 -0.73
C LEU A 72 -2.94 -9.63 -1.36
N THR A 73 -1.93 -10.15 -0.68
CA THR A 73 -0.55 -10.10 -1.20
C THR A 73 -0.31 -11.14 -2.28
N ARG A 74 0.46 -10.79 -3.31
CA ARG A 74 0.92 -11.74 -4.35
C ARG A 74 2.07 -12.58 -3.78
N ARG A 75 2.00 -13.90 -3.97
CA ARG A 75 2.99 -14.84 -3.41
C ARG A 75 4.40 -14.61 -3.93
N ASP A 76 4.54 -14.32 -5.23
CA ASP A 76 5.84 -14.04 -5.86
C ASP A 76 6.51 -12.79 -5.24
N LYS A 77 5.77 -11.70 -5.09
CA LYS A 77 6.26 -10.47 -4.47
C LYS A 77 6.51 -10.62 -2.97
N GLU A 78 5.66 -11.38 -2.27
CA GLU A 78 5.84 -11.67 -0.86
C GLU A 78 7.13 -12.45 -0.61
N GLU A 79 7.39 -13.52 -1.39
CA GLU A 79 8.59 -14.33 -1.26
C GLU A 79 9.87 -13.55 -1.58
N ASP A 80 9.85 -12.69 -2.59
CA ASP A 80 10.95 -11.78 -2.92
C ASP A 80 11.28 -10.85 -1.72
N ARG A 81 10.26 -10.21 -1.13
CA ARG A 81 10.44 -9.35 0.03
C ARG A 81 10.91 -10.12 1.26
N MET A 82 10.39 -11.31 1.51
CA MET A 82 10.86 -12.19 2.58
C MET A 82 12.34 -12.53 2.43
N LYS A 83 12.79 -12.81 1.20
CA LYS A 83 14.18 -13.09 0.90
C LYS A 83 15.09 -11.89 1.21
N HIS A 84 14.67 -10.68 0.81
CA HIS A 84 15.38 -9.46 1.18
C HIS A 84 15.50 -9.29 2.70
N VAL A 85 14.43 -9.50 3.46
CA VAL A 85 14.44 -9.40 4.92
C VAL A 85 15.37 -10.46 5.55
N ARG A 86 15.31 -11.71 5.06
CA ARG A 86 16.18 -12.79 5.56
C ARG A 86 17.66 -12.50 5.32
N VAL A 87 18.02 -12.08 4.11
CA VAL A 87 19.42 -11.87 3.70
C VAL A 87 20.02 -10.64 4.38
N ASN A 88 19.28 -9.53 4.45
CA ASN A 88 19.75 -8.32 5.12
C ASN A 88 19.62 -8.40 6.65
N ASN A 89 18.85 -9.33 7.17
CA ASN A 89 18.47 -9.41 8.59
C ASN A 89 17.90 -8.07 9.11
N ALA A 90 17.18 -7.36 8.28
CA ALA A 90 16.63 -6.04 8.55
C ALA A 90 15.39 -5.74 7.70
N ASN A 91 14.52 -4.88 8.21
CA ASN A 91 13.43 -4.25 7.48
C ASN A 91 13.92 -2.86 7.03
N ILE A 92 14.30 -2.72 5.76
CA ILE A 92 14.96 -1.50 5.26
C ILE A 92 13.96 -0.41 4.92
N GLU A 93 12.81 -0.78 4.33
CA GLU A 93 11.79 0.16 3.92
C GLU A 93 10.63 0.19 4.92
N PRO A 94 10.16 1.40 5.35
CA PRO A 94 9.01 1.49 6.22
C PRO A 94 7.73 1.11 5.49
N VAL A 95 6.73 0.67 6.24
CA VAL A 95 5.35 0.54 5.80
C VAL A 95 4.52 1.70 6.32
N PHE A 96 3.39 2.01 5.69
CA PHE A 96 2.51 3.08 6.12
C PHE A 96 1.23 2.50 6.72
N PHE A 97 0.92 2.93 7.94
CA PHE A 97 -0.31 2.58 8.64
C PHE A 97 -1.16 3.82 8.91
N ALA A 98 -2.45 3.59 9.03
CA ALA A 98 -3.39 4.57 9.55
C ALA A 98 -3.79 4.19 10.98
N TYR A 99 -3.94 5.19 11.84
CA TYR A 99 -4.54 5.05 13.17
C TYR A 99 -5.74 5.98 13.32
N PRO A 100 -6.71 5.65 14.20
CA PRO A 100 -7.82 6.54 14.51
C PRO A 100 -7.32 7.87 15.07
N ASP A 101 -7.93 8.98 14.66
CA ASP A 101 -7.52 10.32 15.10
C ASP A 101 -7.40 10.40 16.62
N ASN A 102 -6.32 11.03 17.11
CA ASN A 102 -5.96 11.09 18.52
C ASN A 102 -5.37 12.44 18.87
N GLU A 103 -6.09 13.21 19.69
CA GLU A 103 -5.70 14.57 20.08
C GLU A 103 -4.38 14.62 20.85
N LYS A 104 -4.08 13.63 21.69
CA LYS A 104 -2.83 13.59 22.46
C LYS A 104 -1.62 13.40 21.58
N LEU A 105 -1.74 12.53 20.56
CA LEU A 105 -0.69 12.33 19.55
C LEU A 105 -0.53 13.58 18.69
N ASP A 106 -1.62 14.24 18.31
CA ASP A 106 -1.57 15.50 17.54
C ASP A 106 -0.83 16.61 18.31
N VAL A 107 -1.04 16.72 19.62
CA VAL A 107 -0.33 17.69 20.47
C VAL A 107 1.17 17.41 20.48
N ILE A 108 1.59 16.16 20.61
CA ILE A 108 3.00 15.76 20.59
C ILE A 108 3.62 16.06 19.20
N ILE A 109 2.95 15.69 18.13
CA ILE A 109 3.43 15.97 16.78
C ILE A 109 3.63 17.48 16.58
N LYS A 110 2.66 18.31 16.95
CA LYS A 110 2.77 19.78 16.87
C LYS A 110 3.93 20.33 17.68
N LYS A 111 4.15 19.79 18.89
CA LYS A 111 5.24 20.19 19.77
C LYS A 111 6.62 20.01 19.09
N TYR A 112 6.88 18.85 18.50
CA TYR A 112 8.17 18.56 17.91
C TYR A 112 8.34 19.21 16.53
N THR A 113 7.30 19.30 15.73
CA THR A 113 7.36 19.91 14.39
C THR A 113 7.49 21.43 14.41
N ALA A 114 7.26 22.07 15.56
CA ALA A 114 7.58 23.49 15.79
C ALA A 114 9.10 23.75 15.94
N ASN A 115 9.90 22.71 16.15
CA ASN A 115 11.35 22.80 16.30
C ASN A 115 12.05 22.54 14.97
N LYS A 116 13.35 22.89 14.92
CA LYS A 116 14.20 22.57 13.77
C LYS A 116 14.26 21.04 13.57
N PRO A 117 14.01 20.55 12.37
CA PRO A 117 14.12 19.12 12.06
C PRO A 117 15.59 18.66 12.02
N VAL A 118 15.79 17.35 12.19
CA VAL A 118 17.10 16.71 11.99
C VAL A 118 17.43 16.61 10.51
N TYR A 119 16.43 16.31 9.68
CA TYR A 119 16.52 16.25 8.23
C TYR A 119 15.36 17.03 7.62
N ASP A 120 15.68 17.78 6.55
CA ASP A 120 14.69 18.51 5.76
C ASP A 120 15.24 18.68 4.35
N PHE A 121 14.66 17.98 3.39
CA PHE A 121 15.12 18.02 2.00
C PHE A 121 14.00 17.69 1.03
N ILE A 122 14.22 18.06 -0.23
CA ILE A 122 13.37 17.67 -1.36
C ILE A 122 14.14 16.64 -2.18
N ALA A 123 13.50 15.50 -2.43
CA ALA A 123 14.10 14.43 -3.23
C ALA A 123 14.21 14.87 -4.70
N PRO A 124 15.40 14.75 -5.32
CA PRO A 124 15.61 15.27 -6.68
C PRO A 124 14.90 14.47 -7.78
N GLY A 125 14.47 13.22 -7.48
CA GLY A 125 13.84 12.35 -8.47
C GLY A 125 12.36 12.62 -8.70
N ASP A 126 11.62 12.83 -7.61
CA ASP A 126 10.16 12.97 -7.62
C ASP A 126 9.67 14.34 -7.13
N GLY A 127 10.56 15.15 -6.55
CA GLY A 127 10.23 16.46 -6.01
C GLY A 127 9.48 16.42 -4.68
N PHE A 128 9.41 15.25 -4.00
CA PHE A 128 8.77 15.15 -2.71
C PHE A 128 9.63 15.67 -1.57
N GLY A 129 8.98 16.34 -0.62
CA GLY A 129 9.63 16.83 0.59
C GLY A 129 9.66 15.77 1.67
N HIS A 130 10.80 15.67 2.35
CA HIS A 130 11.02 14.75 3.47
C HIS A 130 11.56 15.52 4.66
N THR A 131 10.86 15.47 5.78
CA THR A 131 11.27 16.15 7.01
C THR A 131 11.20 15.18 8.19
N PHE A 132 12.15 15.28 9.13
CA PHE A 132 12.31 14.27 10.16
C PHE A 132 12.72 14.88 11.50
N TRP A 133 12.05 14.47 12.59
CA TRP A 133 12.31 14.87 13.96
C TRP A 133 12.47 13.66 14.87
N ILE A 134 13.25 13.82 15.93
CA ILE A 134 13.41 12.80 16.97
C ILE A 134 12.53 13.16 18.16
N VAL A 135 11.73 12.21 18.62
CA VAL A 135 10.94 12.31 19.85
C VAL A 135 11.73 11.59 20.96
N ASP A 136 12.47 12.34 21.76
CA ASP A 136 13.44 11.83 22.72
C ASP A 136 13.07 12.06 24.20
N GLN A 137 11.99 12.82 24.47
CA GLN A 137 11.54 13.09 25.84
C GLN A 137 10.75 11.90 26.39
N ASP A 138 11.16 11.37 27.53
CA ASP A 138 10.58 10.16 28.13
C ASP A 138 9.08 10.26 28.37
N ALA A 139 8.58 11.44 28.78
CA ALA A 139 7.15 11.66 29.01
C ALA A 139 6.33 11.53 27.70
N ASP A 140 6.86 12.04 26.59
CA ASP A 140 6.20 11.97 25.29
C ASP A 140 6.27 10.54 24.71
N ILE A 141 7.40 9.87 24.89
CA ILE A 141 7.57 8.45 24.52
C ILE A 141 6.55 7.59 25.26
N ALA A 142 6.42 7.79 26.58
CA ALA A 142 5.44 7.07 27.41
C ALA A 142 4.00 7.34 26.95
N THR A 143 3.67 8.59 26.62
CA THR A 143 2.34 8.96 26.12
C THR A 143 2.05 8.30 24.78
N ILE A 144 2.97 8.33 23.82
CA ILE A 144 2.80 7.68 22.51
C ILE A 144 2.54 6.19 22.71
N THR A 145 3.38 5.51 23.49
CA THR A 145 3.20 4.08 23.78
C THR A 145 1.85 3.78 24.40
N ALA A 146 1.42 4.57 25.38
CA ALA A 146 0.14 4.38 26.05
C ALA A 146 -1.06 4.63 25.12
N GLU A 147 -1.00 5.63 24.24
CA GLU A 147 -2.09 5.91 23.30
C GLU A 147 -2.20 4.82 22.23
N PHE A 148 -1.10 4.32 21.69
CA PHE A 148 -1.14 3.18 20.76
C PHE A 148 -1.67 1.91 21.43
N ALA A 149 -1.31 1.66 22.69
CA ALA A 149 -1.81 0.50 23.45
C ALA A 149 -3.34 0.49 23.65
N LYS A 150 -4.00 1.64 23.59
CA LYS A 150 -5.46 1.77 23.66
C LYS A 150 -6.17 1.51 22.33
N MET A 151 -5.45 1.56 21.22
CA MET A 151 -6.03 1.36 19.87
C MET A 151 -6.41 -0.09 19.67
N SER A 152 -7.64 -0.33 19.26
CA SER A 152 -8.15 -1.67 18.96
C SER A 152 -7.59 -2.24 17.65
N ALA A 153 -7.19 -1.37 16.73
CA ALA A 153 -6.63 -1.75 15.44
C ALA A 153 -5.77 -0.64 14.82
N LEU A 154 -4.81 -1.05 13.99
CA LEU A 154 -4.14 -0.24 12.98
C LEU A 154 -4.51 -0.76 11.59
N TYR A 155 -4.36 0.07 10.58
CA TYR A 155 -4.77 -0.25 9.21
C TYR A 155 -3.62 -0.03 8.26
N ILE A 156 -3.29 -1.02 7.43
CA ILE A 156 -2.25 -0.86 6.42
C ILE A 156 -2.74 0.10 5.35
N ALA A 157 -2.04 1.22 5.18
CA ALA A 157 -2.32 2.19 4.12
C ALA A 157 -1.48 1.91 2.87
N ASP A 158 -0.20 1.53 3.07
CA ASP A 158 0.72 1.11 2.01
C ASP A 158 1.72 0.09 2.54
N GLY A 159 2.20 -0.79 1.65
CA GLY A 159 3.22 -1.78 1.99
C GLY A 159 2.65 -3.12 2.48
N HIS A 160 1.55 -3.61 1.93
CA HIS A 160 0.98 -4.91 2.28
C HIS A 160 1.98 -6.06 2.13
N HIS A 161 2.74 -6.11 1.02
CA HIS A 161 3.77 -7.14 0.79
C HIS A 161 4.94 -7.00 1.77
N ARG A 162 5.36 -5.78 2.08
CA ARG A 162 6.44 -5.51 3.06
C ARG A 162 6.01 -5.89 4.48
N SER A 163 4.78 -5.55 4.86
CA SER A 163 4.21 -5.94 6.16
C SER A 163 4.10 -7.45 6.29
N ALA A 164 3.60 -8.15 5.26
CA ALA A 164 3.52 -9.60 5.23
C ALA A 164 4.90 -10.24 5.34
N ALA A 165 5.87 -9.78 4.55
CA ALA A 165 7.23 -10.31 4.56
C ALA A 165 7.89 -10.14 5.94
N ALA A 166 7.80 -8.95 6.53
CA ALA A 166 8.34 -8.68 7.86
C ALA A 166 7.73 -9.60 8.93
N ALA A 167 6.41 -9.73 8.92
CA ALA A 167 5.69 -10.54 9.89
C ALA A 167 5.99 -12.03 9.74
N LEU A 168 6.00 -12.55 8.51
CA LEU A 168 6.28 -13.97 8.26
C LEU A 168 7.71 -14.33 8.60
N VAL A 169 8.70 -13.51 8.23
CA VAL A 169 10.09 -13.76 8.60
C VAL A 169 10.31 -13.61 10.11
N GLY A 170 9.66 -12.65 10.76
CA GLY A 170 9.68 -12.52 12.22
C GLY A 170 9.13 -13.77 12.91
N ALA A 171 8.00 -14.29 12.45
CA ALA A 171 7.39 -15.53 12.96
C ALA A 171 8.30 -16.77 12.71
N GLU A 172 8.94 -16.87 11.54
CA GLU A 172 9.95 -17.92 11.27
C GLU A 172 11.09 -17.89 12.29
N LYS A 173 11.66 -16.70 12.54
CA LYS A 173 12.75 -16.53 13.50
C LYS A 173 12.34 -16.84 14.93
N ALA A 174 11.14 -16.41 15.32
CA ALA A 174 10.58 -16.75 16.63
C ALA A 174 10.46 -18.27 16.82
N LYS A 175 9.96 -18.99 15.80
CA LYS A 175 9.83 -20.44 15.81
C LYS A 175 11.19 -21.17 15.85
N GLN A 176 12.22 -20.59 15.24
CA GLN A 176 13.56 -21.16 15.19
C GLN A 176 14.39 -20.87 16.46
N ASN A 177 13.99 -19.90 17.27
CA ASN A 177 14.69 -19.52 18.49
C ASN A 177 14.14 -20.27 19.71
N PRO A 178 14.87 -21.25 20.25
CA PRO A 178 14.43 -22.00 21.44
C PRO A 178 14.35 -21.12 22.70
N ASN A 179 14.99 -19.96 22.69
CA ASN A 179 15.01 -18.99 23.79
C ASN A 179 14.13 -17.76 23.51
N HIS A 180 13.15 -17.89 22.62
CA HIS A 180 12.25 -16.80 22.27
C HIS A 180 11.49 -16.26 23.49
N ARG A 181 11.53 -14.94 23.70
CA ARG A 181 10.87 -14.23 24.81
C ARG A 181 9.77 -13.29 24.35
N GLY A 182 9.80 -12.84 23.09
CA GLY A 182 8.87 -11.90 22.49
C GLY A 182 9.36 -10.46 22.39
N ASP A 183 10.51 -10.14 22.98
CA ASP A 183 11.14 -8.82 22.95
C ASP A 183 12.32 -8.72 21.97
N GLU A 184 12.58 -9.76 21.20
CA GLU A 184 13.64 -9.75 20.20
C GLU A 184 13.31 -8.84 19.02
N GLU A 185 14.34 -8.23 18.41
CA GLU A 185 14.23 -7.26 17.29
C GLU A 185 13.42 -7.77 16.10
N TYR A 186 13.47 -9.08 15.79
CA TYR A 186 12.70 -9.66 14.68
C TYR A 186 11.18 -9.66 14.93
N ASN A 187 10.73 -9.35 16.14
CA ASN A 187 9.32 -9.17 16.43
C ASN A 187 8.78 -7.80 16.05
N TYR A 188 9.63 -6.90 15.55
CA TYR A 188 9.26 -5.54 15.19
C TYR A 188 9.68 -5.22 13.77
N PHE A 189 8.89 -4.38 13.10
CA PHE A 189 9.23 -3.85 11.79
C PHE A 189 8.85 -2.38 11.69
N MET A 190 9.60 -1.64 10.89
CA MET A 190 9.47 -0.19 10.79
C MET A 190 8.17 0.21 10.11
N ALA A 191 7.34 0.98 10.80
CA ALA A 191 6.12 1.55 10.26
C ALA A 191 6.05 3.06 10.53
N VAL A 192 5.48 3.80 9.58
CA VAL A 192 5.08 5.19 9.76
C VAL A 192 3.56 5.22 9.92
N CYS A 193 3.09 5.63 11.08
CA CYS A 193 1.68 5.68 11.43
C CYS A 193 1.14 7.09 11.28
N PHE A 194 0.16 7.28 10.40
CA PHE A 194 -0.50 8.56 10.16
C PHE A 194 -1.91 8.57 10.77
N PRO A 195 -2.38 9.72 11.30
CA PRO A 195 -3.78 9.84 11.67
C PRO A 195 -4.67 9.70 10.42
N ALA A 196 -5.79 9.05 10.56
CA ALA A 196 -6.68 8.71 9.44
C ALA A 196 -7.12 9.94 8.63
N ASN A 197 -7.31 11.10 9.29
CA ASN A 197 -7.71 12.35 8.65
C ASN A 197 -6.64 12.99 7.74
N GLN A 198 -5.38 12.59 7.84
CA GLN A 198 -4.30 13.10 6.99
C GLN A 198 -4.04 12.25 5.76
N LEU A 199 -4.50 11.00 5.74
CA LEU A 199 -4.29 10.08 4.63
C LEU A 199 -5.33 10.28 3.53
N THR A 200 -4.85 10.19 2.31
CA THR A 200 -5.69 10.02 1.12
C THR A 200 -5.38 8.66 0.52
N ILE A 201 -6.36 7.79 0.46
CA ILE A 201 -6.20 6.52 -0.23
C ILE A 201 -6.25 6.79 -1.72
N ILE A 202 -5.21 6.39 -2.42
CA ILE A 202 -5.14 6.40 -3.87
C ILE A 202 -5.26 4.96 -4.33
N ASP A 203 -6.36 4.62 -4.98
CA ASP A 203 -6.62 3.26 -5.42
C ASP A 203 -5.58 2.77 -6.43
N TYR A 204 -5.31 1.45 -6.42
CA TYR A 204 -4.59 0.80 -7.48
C TYR A 204 -5.53 0.57 -8.67
N ASN A 205 -5.22 1.19 -9.80
CA ASN A 205 -5.89 0.94 -11.05
C ASN A 205 -5.45 -0.39 -11.65
N ARG A 206 -6.26 -0.98 -12.53
CA ARG A 206 -6.00 -2.29 -13.13
C ARG A 206 -5.70 -2.12 -14.61
N VAL A 207 -4.76 -2.91 -15.09
CA VAL A 207 -4.48 -3.05 -16.52
C VAL A 207 -4.43 -4.54 -16.86
N VAL A 208 -5.02 -4.92 -18.00
CA VAL A 208 -5.16 -6.31 -18.40
C VAL A 208 -4.65 -6.52 -19.83
N LYS A 209 -3.92 -7.62 -20.05
CA LYS A 209 -3.23 -7.92 -21.30
C LYS A 209 -4.14 -8.31 -22.45
N ASP A 210 -5.30 -8.87 -22.16
CA ASP A 210 -6.23 -9.37 -23.17
C ASP A 210 -7.68 -9.19 -22.74
N LEU A 211 -8.63 -9.50 -23.63
CA LEU A 211 -10.06 -9.41 -23.40
C LEU A 211 -10.71 -10.80 -23.25
N ASN A 212 -9.96 -11.83 -22.84
CA ASN A 212 -10.47 -13.19 -22.67
C ASN A 212 -11.08 -13.77 -23.96
N GLY A 213 -10.45 -13.49 -25.10
CA GLY A 213 -10.91 -13.93 -26.41
C GLY A 213 -12.07 -13.12 -27.01
N LEU A 214 -12.55 -12.10 -26.34
CA LEU A 214 -13.61 -11.21 -26.83
C LEU A 214 -13.04 -10.14 -27.76
N THR A 215 -13.85 -9.71 -28.75
CA THR A 215 -13.58 -8.46 -29.46
C THR A 215 -13.87 -7.26 -28.53
N PRO A 216 -13.36 -6.04 -28.84
CA PRO A 216 -13.73 -4.85 -28.08
C PRO A 216 -15.24 -4.62 -27.98
N GLU A 217 -15.97 -4.85 -29.07
CA GLU A 217 -17.43 -4.70 -29.11
C GLU A 217 -18.14 -5.75 -28.22
N GLN A 218 -17.68 -7.00 -28.27
CA GLN A 218 -18.20 -8.07 -27.41
C GLN A 218 -17.91 -7.81 -25.93
N PHE A 219 -16.72 -7.28 -25.63
CA PHE A 219 -16.34 -6.91 -24.28
C PHE A 219 -17.23 -5.80 -23.72
N LEU A 220 -17.42 -4.72 -24.47
CA LEU A 220 -18.33 -3.62 -24.07
C LEU A 220 -19.77 -4.10 -23.91
N ALA A 221 -20.25 -4.96 -24.82
CA ALA A 221 -21.59 -5.56 -24.72
C ALA A 221 -21.75 -6.45 -23.48
N ALA A 222 -20.71 -7.20 -23.11
CA ALA A 222 -20.71 -8.00 -21.87
C ALA A 222 -20.77 -7.13 -20.62
N LEU A 223 -20.11 -5.98 -20.62
CA LEU A 223 -20.18 -5.02 -19.50
C LEU A 223 -21.55 -4.40 -19.32
N ASP A 224 -22.32 -4.23 -20.42
CA ASP A 224 -23.67 -3.62 -20.36
C ASP A 224 -24.67 -4.44 -19.53
N LYS A 225 -24.37 -5.70 -19.25
CA LYS A 225 -25.18 -6.53 -18.34
C LYS A 225 -25.26 -5.91 -16.94
N ASN A 226 -24.13 -5.50 -16.38
CA ASN A 226 -24.01 -5.06 -14.99
C ASN A 226 -23.74 -3.56 -14.83
N PHE A 227 -23.37 -2.88 -15.92
CA PHE A 227 -23.00 -1.46 -15.90
C PHE A 227 -23.79 -0.67 -16.94
N ILE A 228 -23.98 0.62 -16.65
CA ILE A 228 -24.35 1.62 -17.66
C ILE A 228 -23.02 2.04 -18.32
N VAL A 229 -22.88 1.75 -19.60
CA VAL A 229 -21.66 2.01 -20.38
C VAL A 229 -21.85 3.25 -21.24
N GLU A 230 -21.03 4.26 -21.03
CA GLU A 230 -21.07 5.50 -21.82
C GLU A 230 -19.69 5.81 -22.40
N GLU A 231 -19.61 6.02 -23.73
CA GLU A 231 -18.39 6.49 -24.37
C GLU A 231 -18.11 7.95 -24.01
N LYS A 232 -16.88 8.26 -23.57
CA LYS A 232 -16.41 9.61 -23.20
C LYS A 232 -15.39 10.19 -24.19
N GLY A 233 -14.99 9.43 -25.22
CA GLY A 233 -14.04 9.87 -26.25
C GLY A 233 -12.58 9.69 -25.86
N ALA A 234 -11.69 10.47 -26.50
CA ALA A 234 -10.25 10.32 -26.39
C ALA A 234 -9.63 11.01 -25.16
N ASP A 235 -10.33 11.99 -24.60
CA ASP A 235 -9.85 12.74 -23.44
C ASP A 235 -10.03 11.94 -22.16
N ILE A 236 -9.08 12.10 -21.22
CA ILE A 236 -9.08 11.38 -19.95
C ILE A 236 -10.40 11.63 -19.21
N TYR A 237 -11.11 10.54 -18.95
CA TYR A 237 -12.29 10.52 -18.09
C TYR A 237 -11.92 9.99 -16.71
N LYS A 238 -12.20 10.74 -15.65
CA LYS A 238 -12.01 10.32 -14.26
C LYS A 238 -13.31 9.78 -13.69
N PRO A 239 -13.29 8.73 -12.87
CA PRO A 239 -14.47 8.28 -12.15
C PRO A 239 -15.14 9.44 -11.40
N SER A 240 -16.45 9.55 -11.48
CA SER A 240 -17.22 10.67 -10.92
C SER A 240 -17.62 10.49 -9.46
N GLY A 241 -17.58 9.27 -8.95
CA GLY A 241 -17.98 8.92 -7.59
C GLY A 241 -17.90 7.41 -7.34
N LEU A 242 -18.37 6.99 -6.18
CA LEU A 242 -18.49 5.56 -5.84
C LEU A 242 -19.34 4.82 -6.88
N HIS A 243 -18.95 3.59 -7.18
CA HIS A 243 -19.60 2.69 -8.16
C HIS A 243 -19.56 3.18 -9.61
N ASN A 244 -18.74 4.21 -9.88
CA ASN A 244 -18.41 4.68 -11.21
C ASN A 244 -16.93 4.41 -11.49
N PHE A 245 -16.65 3.84 -12.65
CA PHE A 245 -15.32 3.42 -13.10
C PHE A 245 -14.99 4.10 -14.42
N SER A 246 -13.69 4.30 -14.66
CA SER A 246 -13.20 4.67 -15.99
C SER A 246 -12.58 3.46 -16.66
N LEU A 247 -12.94 3.21 -17.90
CA LEU A 247 -12.36 2.17 -18.74
C LEU A 247 -11.65 2.82 -19.92
N TYR A 248 -10.42 2.41 -20.23
CA TYR A 248 -9.70 2.81 -21.42
C TYR A 248 -9.48 1.61 -22.34
N LEU A 249 -10.01 1.69 -23.54
CA LEU A 249 -9.97 0.61 -24.54
C LEU A 249 -9.95 1.19 -25.95
N GLY A 250 -9.02 0.76 -26.79
CA GLY A 250 -9.00 1.09 -28.21
C GLY A 250 -8.91 2.59 -28.51
N GLY A 251 -8.20 3.35 -27.68
CA GLY A 251 -8.03 4.80 -27.85
C GLY A 251 -9.16 5.66 -27.28
N LYS A 252 -10.13 5.06 -26.59
CA LYS A 252 -11.29 5.75 -26.03
C LYS A 252 -11.48 5.44 -24.55
N TRP A 253 -11.99 6.43 -23.84
CA TRP A 253 -12.47 6.31 -22.47
C TRP A 253 -13.97 6.04 -22.42
N TYR A 254 -14.35 5.23 -21.44
CA TYR A 254 -15.75 4.88 -21.15
C TYR A 254 -16.01 5.09 -19.66
N SER A 255 -17.20 5.59 -19.34
CA SER A 255 -17.75 5.60 -17.99
C SER A 255 -18.54 4.32 -17.78
N LEU A 256 -18.24 3.60 -16.72
CA LEU A 256 -18.99 2.41 -16.29
C LEU A 256 -19.63 2.72 -14.94
N THR A 257 -20.95 2.78 -14.88
CA THR A 257 -21.68 2.94 -13.62
C THR A 257 -22.37 1.64 -13.26
N ALA A 258 -22.06 1.08 -12.10
CA ALA A 258 -22.70 -0.15 -11.65
C ALA A 258 -24.22 0.02 -11.53
N LYS A 259 -24.97 -0.91 -12.14
CA LYS A 259 -26.43 -0.88 -12.11
C LYS A 259 -26.96 -1.21 -10.70
N ALA A 260 -28.08 -0.64 -10.32
CA ALA A 260 -28.77 -0.99 -9.08
C ALA A 260 -29.05 -2.51 -9.01
N GLY A 261 -28.80 -3.09 -7.85
CA GLY A 261 -28.96 -4.53 -7.60
C GLY A 261 -27.78 -5.40 -8.00
N THR A 262 -26.70 -4.83 -8.58
CA THR A 262 -25.46 -5.59 -8.87
C THR A 262 -24.52 -5.68 -7.67
N TYR A 263 -24.77 -4.92 -6.63
CA TYR A 263 -24.08 -4.94 -5.35
C TYR A 263 -25.08 -4.70 -4.22
N ASN A 264 -24.69 -5.07 -2.99
CA ASN A 264 -25.54 -4.92 -1.80
C ASN A 264 -24.93 -3.86 -0.87
N ASP A 265 -25.65 -2.75 -0.67
CA ASP A 265 -25.22 -1.65 0.22
C ASP A 265 -25.05 -2.09 1.68
N ASN A 266 -25.73 -3.16 2.09
CA ASN A 266 -25.62 -3.73 3.43
C ASN A 266 -24.47 -4.75 3.56
N ASP A 267 -23.83 -5.13 2.45
CA ASP A 267 -22.62 -5.95 2.47
C ASP A 267 -21.39 -5.04 2.49
N PRO A 268 -20.68 -4.96 3.61
CA PRO A 268 -19.56 -4.03 3.78
C PRO A 268 -18.37 -4.29 2.85
N ILE A 269 -18.25 -5.50 2.33
CA ILE A 269 -17.20 -5.89 1.37
C ILE A 269 -17.76 -5.84 -0.05
N GLY A 270 -18.94 -6.39 -0.26
CA GLY A 270 -19.56 -6.49 -1.59
C GLY A 270 -19.85 -5.14 -2.23
N VAL A 271 -20.04 -4.09 -1.44
CA VAL A 271 -20.29 -2.73 -1.92
C VAL A 271 -19.01 -1.97 -2.30
N LEU A 272 -17.82 -2.47 -1.98
CA LEU A 272 -16.56 -1.84 -2.35
C LEU A 272 -16.33 -1.90 -3.86
N ASP A 273 -15.89 -0.79 -4.46
CA ASP A 273 -15.56 -0.73 -5.89
C ASP A 273 -14.52 -1.76 -6.32
N VAL A 274 -13.56 -2.05 -5.45
CA VAL A 274 -12.59 -3.12 -5.67
C VAL A 274 -13.26 -4.49 -5.79
N THR A 275 -14.28 -4.78 -5.00
CA THR A 275 -15.03 -6.04 -5.03
C THR A 275 -15.96 -6.09 -6.23
N ILE A 276 -16.70 -5.01 -6.49
CA ILE A 276 -17.58 -4.89 -7.66
C ILE A 276 -16.81 -5.11 -8.96
N SER A 277 -15.69 -4.42 -9.13
CA SER A 277 -14.85 -4.57 -10.33
C SER A 277 -14.22 -5.95 -10.44
N SER A 278 -13.76 -6.53 -9.32
CA SER A 278 -13.18 -7.87 -9.31
C SER A 278 -14.19 -8.94 -9.70
N ASN A 279 -15.41 -8.87 -9.21
CA ASN A 279 -16.45 -9.87 -9.48
C ASN A 279 -17.09 -9.68 -10.86
N LEU A 280 -17.48 -8.46 -11.21
CA LEU A 280 -18.33 -8.20 -12.37
C LEU A 280 -17.54 -7.90 -13.66
N ILE A 281 -16.28 -7.49 -13.56
CA ILE A 281 -15.43 -7.19 -14.72
C ILE A 281 -14.31 -8.22 -14.83
N LEU A 282 -13.48 -8.35 -13.81
CA LEU A 282 -12.28 -9.16 -13.88
C LEU A 282 -12.59 -10.66 -13.89
N ASP A 283 -13.48 -11.13 -13.04
CA ASP A 283 -13.89 -12.55 -13.01
C ASP A 283 -14.95 -12.84 -14.09
N GLU A 284 -16.11 -12.19 -14.04
CA GLU A 284 -17.25 -12.54 -14.91
C GLU A 284 -16.95 -12.36 -16.40
N VAL A 285 -16.29 -11.26 -16.80
CA VAL A 285 -16.03 -10.95 -18.20
C VAL A 285 -14.63 -11.39 -18.64
N LEU A 286 -13.59 -11.08 -17.86
CA LEU A 286 -12.21 -11.36 -18.23
C LEU A 286 -11.69 -12.70 -17.74
N GLY A 287 -12.45 -13.42 -16.90
CA GLY A 287 -12.09 -14.75 -16.41
C GLY A 287 -10.90 -14.76 -15.45
N ILE A 288 -10.58 -13.62 -14.85
CA ILE A 288 -9.50 -13.48 -13.86
C ILE A 288 -10.08 -13.73 -12.48
N LYS A 289 -9.92 -14.96 -11.98
CA LYS A 289 -10.48 -15.41 -10.70
C LYS A 289 -9.58 -15.14 -9.50
N ASP A 290 -8.28 -15.24 -9.71
CA ASP A 290 -7.27 -15.00 -8.65
C ASP A 290 -6.33 -13.88 -9.07
N LEU A 291 -6.59 -12.69 -8.55
CA LEU A 291 -5.77 -11.49 -8.80
C LEU A 291 -4.32 -11.62 -8.32
N ARG A 292 -4.03 -12.59 -7.44
CA ARG A 292 -2.70 -12.80 -6.85
C ARG A 292 -1.77 -13.59 -7.77
N SER A 293 -2.32 -14.43 -8.63
CA SER A 293 -1.56 -15.37 -9.45
C SER A 293 -1.75 -15.19 -10.96
N ASP A 294 -2.81 -14.54 -11.41
CA ASP A 294 -3.06 -14.33 -12.85
C ASP A 294 -2.07 -13.31 -13.42
N LYS A 295 -1.28 -13.76 -14.40
CA LYS A 295 -0.24 -12.94 -15.06
C LYS A 295 -0.78 -12.00 -16.14
N ARG A 296 -2.07 -12.06 -16.44
CA ARG A 296 -2.72 -11.17 -17.41
C ARG A 296 -3.05 -9.81 -16.83
N ILE A 297 -3.14 -9.69 -15.49
CA ILE A 297 -3.45 -8.45 -14.80
C ILE A 297 -2.20 -7.86 -14.14
N ASP A 298 -2.12 -6.53 -14.18
CA ASP A 298 -1.16 -5.76 -13.39
C ASP A 298 -1.85 -4.55 -12.75
N PHE A 299 -1.22 -3.97 -11.74
CA PHE A 299 -1.76 -2.88 -10.95
C PHE A 299 -0.92 -1.62 -11.12
N VAL A 300 -1.60 -0.49 -11.29
CA VAL A 300 -0.96 0.82 -11.46
C VAL A 300 -1.42 1.74 -10.34
N GLY A 301 -0.48 2.16 -9.49
CA GLY A 301 -0.78 3.10 -8.40
C GLY A 301 -1.38 4.39 -8.94
N GLY A 302 -2.46 4.86 -8.32
CA GLY A 302 -3.19 6.07 -8.73
C GLY A 302 -2.35 7.34 -8.75
N ILE A 303 -1.24 7.35 -8.01
CA ILE A 303 -0.25 8.45 -8.04
C ILE A 303 0.35 8.69 -9.44
N ARG A 304 0.45 7.65 -10.27
CA ARG A 304 0.92 7.76 -11.66
C ARG A 304 -0.10 8.41 -12.59
N GLY A 305 -1.32 8.57 -12.12
CA GLY A 305 -2.43 9.17 -12.85
C GLY A 305 -2.99 8.29 -13.96
N LEU A 306 -4.10 8.74 -14.55
CA LEU A 306 -4.77 8.02 -15.64
C LEU A 306 -4.00 8.06 -16.96
N GLY A 307 -3.09 9.02 -17.13
CA GLY A 307 -2.19 9.10 -18.29
C GLY A 307 -1.28 7.89 -18.41
N GLU A 308 -0.85 7.29 -17.30
CA GLU A 308 -0.05 6.07 -17.30
C GLU A 308 -0.87 4.87 -17.81
N LEU A 309 -2.14 4.79 -17.45
CA LEU A 309 -3.05 3.75 -17.97
C LEU A 309 -3.19 3.84 -19.49
N LYS A 310 -3.43 5.06 -19.98
CA LYS A 310 -3.49 5.34 -21.41
C LYS A 310 -2.21 4.92 -22.13
N LYS A 311 -1.05 5.30 -21.60
CA LYS A 311 0.26 4.96 -22.15
C LYS A 311 0.48 3.45 -22.25
N ARG A 312 0.16 2.69 -21.21
CA ARG A 312 0.34 1.22 -21.18
C ARG A 312 -0.58 0.49 -22.17
N VAL A 313 -1.77 1.02 -22.43
CA VAL A 313 -2.69 0.48 -23.44
C VAL A 313 -2.27 0.90 -24.84
N ASP A 314 -1.96 2.17 -25.07
CA ASP A 314 -1.56 2.68 -26.39
C ASP A 314 -0.23 2.09 -26.89
N SER A 315 0.67 1.73 -25.99
CA SER A 315 1.93 1.03 -26.33
C SER A 315 1.73 -0.43 -26.78
N GLY A 316 0.54 -0.97 -26.57
CA GLY A 316 0.26 -2.39 -26.84
C GLY A 316 0.73 -3.35 -25.73
N GLU A 317 1.32 -2.85 -24.65
CA GLU A 317 1.70 -3.66 -23.48
C GLU A 317 0.47 -4.28 -22.82
N MET A 318 -0.59 -3.50 -22.72
CA MET A 318 -1.89 -3.89 -22.16
C MET A 318 -3.01 -3.66 -23.17
N LYS A 319 -4.09 -4.39 -23.05
CA LYS A 319 -5.24 -4.27 -23.94
C LYS A 319 -6.30 -3.31 -23.41
N VAL A 320 -6.50 -3.31 -22.10
CA VAL A 320 -7.54 -2.51 -21.42
C VAL A 320 -7.04 -2.04 -20.07
N ALA A 321 -7.51 -0.87 -19.66
CA ALA A 321 -7.25 -0.31 -18.33
C ALA A 321 -8.56 0.06 -17.62
N LEU A 322 -8.57 -0.12 -16.31
CA LEU A 322 -9.70 0.18 -15.44
C LEU A 322 -9.24 1.04 -14.28
N ALA A 323 -9.85 2.21 -14.12
CA ALA A 323 -9.61 3.10 -13.00
C ALA A 323 -10.81 3.12 -12.04
N LEU A 324 -10.51 3.13 -10.74
CA LEU A 324 -11.48 3.18 -9.67
C LEU A 324 -11.56 4.60 -9.10
N TYR A 325 -12.68 4.91 -8.46
CA TYR A 325 -12.84 6.15 -7.73
C TYR A 325 -12.03 6.11 -6.42
N PRO A 326 -11.20 7.12 -6.11
CA PRO A 326 -10.43 7.17 -4.87
C PRO A 326 -11.36 7.23 -3.65
N VAL A 327 -11.14 6.36 -2.67
CA VAL A 327 -11.94 6.30 -1.45
C VAL A 327 -11.20 6.94 -0.26
N SER A 328 -11.94 7.37 0.76
CA SER A 328 -11.33 7.87 2.01
C SER A 328 -10.91 6.73 2.92
N VAL A 329 -9.95 7.02 3.83
CA VAL A 329 -9.52 6.08 4.86
C VAL A 329 -10.71 5.67 5.76
N SER A 330 -11.59 6.61 6.11
CA SER A 330 -12.78 6.34 6.91
C SER A 330 -13.73 5.34 6.21
N TYR A 331 -13.87 5.42 4.89
CA TYR A 331 -14.67 4.47 4.11
C TYR A 331 -14.08 3.06 4.15
N THR A 332 -12.75 2.94 4.08
CA THR A 332 -12.04 1.65 4.17
C THR A 332 -12.04 1.10 5.59
N HIS A 333 -11.93 1.96 6.61
CA HIS A 333 -11.95 1.59 8.03
C HIS A 333 -13.27 0.96 8.46
N LEU A 334 -14.39 1.57 8.09
CA LEU A 334 -15.73 1.03 8.41
C LEU A 334 -15.89 -0.40 7.92
N ARG A 335 -15.23 -0.75 6.80
CA ARG A 335 -15.38 -2.05 6.15
C ARG A 335 -14.34 -3.07 6.56
N ALA A 336 -13.12 -2.66 6.93
CA ALA A 336 -12.13 -3.55 7.50
C ALA A 336 -12.53 -4.08 8.91
N HIS A 337 -13.36 -3.33 9.66
CA HIS A 337 -13.90 -3.77 10.94
C HIS A 337 -14.83 -4.99 10.84
N GLU A 338 -15.51 -5.16 9.72
CA GLU A 338 -16.50 -6.23 9.55
C GLU A 338 -15.89 -7.51 8.97
N THR A 339 -14.71 -7.44 8.32
CA THR A 339 -13.98 -8.61 7.83
C THR A 339 -13.27 -9.41 8.93
N GLY A 340 -13.14 -8.87 10.13
CA GLY A 340 -12.52 -9.53 11.28
C GLY A 340 -13.42 -10.48 12.05
N ARG A 341 -14.63 -10.77 11.54
CA ARG A 341 -15.61 -11.65 12.21
C ARG A 341 -15.82 -13.02 11.55
N ASN A 342 -14.98 -13.42 10.60
CA ASN A 342 -15.01 -14.78 10.03
C ASN A 342 -13.64 -15.44 10.11
#